data_51600e9b6626b0ac22341a6a8ba85f22
#
_entry.id   51600e9b6626b0ac22341a6a8ba85f22
#
_cell.length_a   1.000
_cell.length_b   1.000
_cell.length_c   1.000
_cell.angle_alpha   90.00
_cell.angle_beta   90.00
_cell.angle_gamma   90.00
#
_symmetry.space_group_name_H-M   'P 1'
#
loop_
_entity.id
_entity.type
_entity.pdbx_description
1 polymer ?
#
loop_
_entity_poly.entity_id
_entity_poly.type
_entity_poly.pdbx_seq_one_letter_code
_entity_poly.pdbx_strand_id
1 'polypeptide(L)'
;MADINFFPEGKSRALSGLALAAAFLCGLMALKALRDLYTLMEVFSTPAFYLALARSTVPTEMPPLAGIIVRNMRVVFVFTVFFWLSGFTLALGVWARREWARRGATAMLYLLSAAALLLLLFPWLAIPRPLVYGEVSLAPEFNSAVRVAAFAARVASMLAGSLCLWWALALDRGGLRKEFVKPPGSRAGRVEERGGI
;
A
#
# COMPACT_ATOMS: atom_id res chain seq x y z
N MET A 1 36.19 -3.82 -3.80
CA MET A 1 34.87 -3.35 -3.31
C MET A 1 34.16 -2.74 -4.52
N ALA A 2 33.01 -3.27 -4.93
CA ALA A 2 32.26 -2.67 -6.03
C ALA A 2 31.61 -1.39 -5.50
N ASP A 3 31.95 -0.24 -6.09
CA ASP A 3 31.31 1.04 -5.77
C ASP A 3 29.82 0.93 -6.11
N ILE A 4 28.99 0.84 -5.07
CA ILE A 4 27.54 0.83 -5.21
C ILE A 4 27.12 2.25 -5.54
N ASN A 5 27.04 2.55 -6.82
CA ASN A 5 26.58 3.86 -7.29
C ASN A 5 25.05 3.91 -7.19
N PHE A 6 24.51 4.49 -6.10
CA PHE A 6 23.08 4.62 -5.85
C PHE A 6 22.36 5.45 -6.91
N PHE A 7 23.08 6.31 -7.62
CA PHE A 7 22.53 7.19 -8.65
C PHE A 7 23.30 6.99 -9.97
N PRO A 8 22.88 6.03 -10.79
CA PRO A 8 23.55 5.75 -12.07
C PRO A 8 23.50 6.99 -12.98
N GLU A 9 24.64 7.31 -13.56
CA GLU A 9 24.81 8.46 -14.47
C GLU A 9 23.88 8.34 -15.68
N GLY A 10 23.34 9.49 -16.12
CA GLY A 10 22.41 9.56 -17.26
C GLY A 10 20.98 9.11 -16.99
N LYS A 11 20.61 8.74 -15.75
CA LYS A 11 19.26 8.36 -15.36
C LYS A 11 18.63 9.40 -14.42
N SER A 12 17.31 9.45 -14.37
CA SER A 12 16.58 10.37 -13.49
C SER A 12 16.91 10.10 -12.01
N ARG A 13 17.65 11.03 -11.38
CA ARG A 13 17.99 10.98 -9.95
C ARG A 13 16.73 11.02 -9.07
N ALA A 14 15.74 11.83 -9.48
CA ALA A 14 14.47 11.95 -8.77
C ALA A 14 13.73 10.60 -8.68
N LEU A 15 13.65 9.86 -9.80
CA LEU A 15 13.00 8.56 -9.82
C LEU A 15 13.75 7.52 -8.95
N SER A 16 15.09 7.56 -8.97
CA SER A 16 15.89 6.67 -8.10
C SER A 16 15.72 6.99 -6.62
N GLY A 17 15.70 8.28 -6.26
CA GLY A 17 15.46 8.73 -4.88
C GLY A 17 14.06 8.35 -4.39
N LEU A 18 13.03 8.58 -5.20
CA LEU A 18 11.65 8.19 -4.87
C LEU A 18 11.49 6.67 -4.75
N ALA A 19 12.11 5.89 -5.63
CA ALA A 19 12.07 4.44 -5.57
C ALA A 19 12.76 3.91 -4.30
N LEU A 20 13.90 4.46 -3.91
CA LEU A 20 14.59 4.10 -2.67
C LEU A 20 13.78 4.50 -1.43
N ALA A 21 13.20 5.70 -1.40
CA ALA A 21 12.33 6.14 -0.32
C ALA A 21 11.10 5.22 -0.19
N ALA A 22 10.47 4.86 -1.31
CA ALA A 22 9.36 3.92 -1.33
C ALA A 22 9.78 2.52 -0.85
N ALA A 23 10.96 2.02 -1.26
CA ALA A 23 11.49 0.75 -0.79
C ALA A 23 11.71 0.77 0.72
N PHE A 24 12.34 1.83 1.24
CA PHE A 24 12.57 1.97 2.68
C PHE A 24 11.25 1.99 3.47
N LEU A 25 10.28 2.79 3.03
CA LEU A 25 8.96 2.88 3.66
C LEU A 25 8.23 1.54 3.63
N CYS A 26 8.17 0.87 2.47
CA CYS A 26 7.53 -0.44 2.33
C CYS A 26 8.24 -1.50 3.18
N GLY A 27 9.58 -1.46 3.28
CA GLY A 27 10.36 -2.35 4.13
C GLY A 27 10.03 -2.18 5.61
N LEU A 28 10.00 -0.94 6.11
CA LEU A 28 9.58 -0.64 7.48
C LEU A 28 8.15 -1.10 7.77
N MET A 29 7.23 -0.84 6.85
CA MET A 29 5.84 -1.26 7.00
C MET A 29 5.68 -2.78 6.93
N ALA A 30 6.49 -3.48 6.14
CA ALA A 30 6.52 -4.94 6.11
C ALA A 30 6.99 -5.52 7.45
N LEU A 31 8.05 -4.96 8.04
CA LEU A 31 8.54 -5.36 9.37
C LEU A 31 7.49 -5.09 10.44
N LYS A 32 6.85 -3.93 10.40
CA LYS A 32 5.74 -3.60 11.32
C LYS A 32 4.59 -4.59 11.16
N ALA A 33 4.14 -4.85 9.95
CA ALA A 33 3.04 -5.78 9.67
C ALA A 33 3.38 -7.21 10.11
N LEU A 34 4.64 -7.65 9.97
CA LEU A 34 5.11 -8.94 10.45
C LEU A 34 5.06 -9.02 11.99
N ARG A 35 5.51 -7.97 12.67
CA ARG A 35 5.41 -7.86 14.13
C ARG A 35 3.97 -7.89 14.60
N ASP A 36 3.09 -7.11 13.95
CA ASP A 36 1.67 -7.05 14.27
C ASP A 36 1.01 -8.42 14.07
N LEU A 37 1.37 -9.16 13.00
CA LEU A 37 0.91 -10.53 12.76
C LEU A 37 1.38 -11.49 13.86
N TYR A 38 2.65 -11.39 14.28
CA TYR A 38 3.18 -12.21 15.37
C TYR A 38 2.43 -11.96 16.69
N THR A 39 2.26 -10.69 17.07
CA THR A 39 1.51 -10.30 18.27
C THR A 39 0.06 -10.79 18.21
N LEU A 40 -0.56 -10.68 17.02
CA LEU A 40 -1.91 -11.18 16.82
C LEU A 40 -2.00 -12.69 17.05
N MET A 41 -1.05 -13.46 16.53
CA MET A 41 -1.01 -14.91 16.72
C MET A 41 -0.87 -15.30 18.19
N GLU A 42 -0.05 -14.58 18.96
CA GLU A 42 0.07 -14.76 20.41
C GLU A 42 -1.24 -14.46 21.14
N VAL A 43 -1.87 -13.30 20.86
CA VAL A 43 -3.12 -12.89 21.51
C VAL A 43 -4.26 -13.87 21.20
N PHE A 44 -4.39 -14.32 19.95
CA PHE A 44 -5.43 -15.29 19.56
C PHE A 44 -5.18 -16.71 20.10
N SER A 45 -4.00 -17.00 20.63
CA SER A 45 -3.73 -18.27 21.30
C SER A 45 -4.25 -18.30 22.76
N THR A 46 -4.61 -17.14 23.33
CA THR A 46 -5.02 -17.02 24.72
C THR A 46 -6.54 -17.17 24.90
N PRO A 47 -7.02 -18.05 25.80
CA PRO A 47 -8.45 -18.20 26.11
C PRO A 47 -9.11 -16.91 26.60
N ALA A 48 -8.35 -16.05 27.28
CA ALA A 48 -8.81 -14.77 27.81
C ALA A 48 -9.35 -13.83 26.71
N PHE A 49 -8.75 -13.86 25.51
CA PHE A 49 -9.21 -13.06 24.37
C PHE A 49 -10.63 -13.45 23.92
N TYR A 50 -10.91 -14.75 23.82
CA TYR A 50 -12.24 -15.24 23.42
C TYR A 50 -13.30 -14.91 24.47
N LEU A 51 -12.95 -14.95 25.76
CA LEU A 51 -13.84 -14.55 26.84
C LEU A 51 -14.11 -13.05 26.83
N ALA A 52 -13.10 -12.23 26.56
CA ALA A 52 -13.26 -10.78 26.42
C ALA A 52 -14.15 -10.44 25.22
N LEU A 53 -13.95 -11.09 24.07
CA LEU A 53 -14.74 -10.89 22.86
C LEU A 53 -16.21 -11.29 23.07
N ALA A 54 -16.46 -12.41 23.76
CA ALA A 54 -17.81 -12.88 24.07
C ALA A 54 -18.56 -11.95 25.05
N ARG A 55 -17.83 -11.23 25.91
CA ARG A 55 -18.39 -10.27 26.87
C ARG A 55 -18.55 -8.85 26.30
N SER A 56 -17.90 -8.53 25.18
CA SER A 56 -18.01 -7.22 24.55
C SER A 56 -19.31 -7.08 23.79
N THR A 57 -20.34 -6.56 24.45
CA THR A 57 -21.53 -6.05 23.77
C THR A 57 -21.17 -4.72 23.15
N VAL A 58 -20.79 -4.72 21.87
CA VAL A 58 -20.58 -3.46 21.13
C VAL A 58 -21.93 -2.97 20.63
N PRO A 59 -22.50 -1.89 21.19
CA PRO A 59 -23.84 -1.41 20.84
C PRO A 59 -23.87 -0.66 19.51
N THR A 60 -22.75 -0.55 18.81
CA THR A 60 -22.63 0.19 17.54
C THR A 60 -22.55 -0.76 16.36
N GLU A 61 -23.32 -0.49 15.31
CA GLU A 61 -23.15 -1.18 14.03
C GLU A 61 -21.72 -1.03 13.53
N MET A 62 -20.99 -2.14 13.43
CA MET A 62 -19.64 -2.13 12.89
C MET A 62 -19.68 -1.75 11.41
N PRO A 63 -18.77 -0.87 10.93
CA PRO A 63 -18.61 -0.61 9.51
C PRO A 63 -18.37 -1.91 8.75
N PRO A 64 -18.88 -2.08 7.52
CA PRO A 64 -18.75 -3.32 6.76
C PRO A 64 -17.30 -3.81 6.62
N LEU A 65 -16.34 -2.91 6.35
CA LEU A 65 -14.92 -3.28 6.28
C LEU A 65 -14.37 -3.73 7.63
N ALA A 66 -14.75 -3.06 8.72
CA ALA A 66 -14.32 -3.47 10.05
C ALA A 66 -14.84 -4.87 10.38
N GLY A 67 -16.11 -5.17 10.06
CA GLY A 67 -16.69 -6.49 10.22
C GLY A 67 -15.95 -7.58 9.43
N ILE A 68 -15.59 -7.30 8.17
CA ILE A 68 -14.80 -8.22 7.33
C ILE A 68 -13.40 -8.43 7.93
N ILE A 69 -12.74 -7.35 8.37
CA ILE A 69 -11.40 -7.40 8.97
C ILE A 69 -11.43 -8.25 10.25
N VAL A 70 -12.36 -7.99 11.16
CA VAL A 70 -12.46 -8.72 12.43
C VAL A 70 -12.76 -10.19 12.18
N ARG A 71 -13.68 -10.50 11.27
CA ARG A 71 -14.04 -11.89 10.93
C ARG A 71 -12.90 -12.67 10.28
N ASN A 72 -12.05 -12.00 9.50
CA ASN A 72 -10.97 -12.62 8.74
C ASN A 72 -9.59 -12.09 9.16
N MET A 73 -9.42 -11.71 10.41
CA MET A 73 -8.27 -10.96 10.90
C MET A 73 -6.93 -11.59 10.51
N ARG A 74 -6.77 -12.91 10.70
CA ARG A 74 -5.54 -13.63 10.31
C ARG A 74 -5.21 -13.46 8.81
N VAL A 75 -6.22 -13.65 7.97
CA VAL A 75 -6.07 -13.56 6.51
C VAL A 75 -5.71 -12.13 6.11
N VAL A 76 -6.37 -11.13 6.70
CA VAL A 76 -6.11 -9.71 6.43
C VAL A 76 -4.67 -9.32 6.81
N PHE A 77 -4.18 -9.76 7.98
CA PHE A 77 -2.80 -9.46 8.39
C PHE A 77 -1.76 -10.14 7.49
N VAL A 78 -2.00 -11.40 7.10
CA VAL A 78 -1.15 -12.10 6.12
C VAL A 78 -1.13 -11.35 4.79
N PHE A 79 -2.29 -10.94 4.27
CA PHE A 79 -2.37 -10.12 3.06
C PHE A 79 -1.64 -8.78 3.21
N THR A 80 -1.71 -8.14 4.37
CA THR A 80 -1.01 -6.88 4.65
C THR A 80 0.51 -7.06 4.57
N VAL A 81 1.05 -8.17 5.12
CA VAL A 81 2.48 -8.49 5.00
C VAL A 81 2.86 -8.67 3.53
N PHE A 82 2.12 -9.49 2.77
CA PHE A 82 2.39 -9.72 1.34
C PHE A 82 2.27 -8.43 0.52
N PHE A 83 1.31 -7.57 0.84
CA PHE A 83 1.15 -6.27 0.19
C PHE A 83 2.39 -5.40 0.35
N TRP A 84 2.90 -5.24 1.57
CA TRP A 84 4.09 -4.43 1.82
C TRP A 84 5.36 -5.04 1.25
N LEU A 85 5.51 -6.36 1.28
CA LEU A 85 6.62 -7.06 0.63
C LEU A 85 6.58 -6.92 -0.89
N SER A 86 5.39 -6.98 -1.49
CA SER A 86 5.22 -6.72 -2.93
C SER A 86 5.60 -5.27 -3.28
N GLY A 87 5.15 -4.30 -2.48
CA GLY A 87 5.55 -2.90 -2.64
C GLY A 87 7.06 -2.70 -2.55
N PHE A 88 7.72 -3.35 -1.59
CA PHE A 88 9.16 -3.32 -1.42
C PHE A 88 9.90 -3.90 -2.64
N THR A 89 9.52 -5.08 -3.11
CA THR A 89 10.14 -5.73 -4.27
C THR A 89 9.92 -4.94 -5.56
N LEU A 90 8.73 -4.36 -5.75
CA LEU A 90 8.43 -3.48 -6.88
C LEU A 90 9.26 -2.19 -6.83
N ALA A 91 9.40 -1.57 -5.67
CA ALA A 91 10.20 -0.36 -5.50
C ALA A 91 11.68 -0.61 -5.79
N LEU A 92 12.26 -1.71 -5.32
CA LEU A 92 13.61 -2.14 -5.66
C LEU A 92 13.76 -2.44 -7.16
N GLY A 93 12.76 -3.07 -7.77
CA GLY A 93 12.74 -3.34 -9.20
C GLY A 93 12.65 -2.07 -10.04
N VAL A 94 11.92 -1.06 -9.60
CA VAL A 94 11.86 0.28 -10.24
C VAL A 94 13.20 0.99 -10.10
N TRP A 95 13.85 0.93 -8.94
CA TRP A 95 15.19 1.45 -8.74
C TRP A 95 16.20 0.77 -9.69
N ALA A 96 16.11 -0.56 -9.82
CA ALA A 96 16.94 -1.36 -10.75
C ALA A 96 16.50 -1.24 -12.22
N ARG A 97 15.53 -0.38 -12.54
CA ARG A 97 15.00 -0.14 -13.91
C ARG A 97 14.49 -1.41 -14.60
N ARG A 98 13.86 -2.31 -13.87
CA ARG A 98 13.26 -3.52 -14.42
C ARG A 98 11.88 -3.21 -15.01
N GLU A 99 11.63 -3.57 -16.26
CA GLU A 99 10.35 -3.31 -16.94
C GLU A 99 9.16 -3.99 -16.24
N TRP A 100 9.34 -5.21 -15.73
CA TRP A 100 8.28 -5.91 -14.98
C TRP A 100 7.87 -5.14 -13.72
N ALA A 101 8.86 -4.55 -13.02
CA ALA A 101 8.60 -3.80 -11.80
C ALA A 101 7.87 -2.48 -12.10
N ARG A 102 8.19 -1.81 -13.21
CA ARG A 102 7.46 -0.64 -13.67
C ARG A 102 5.96 -0.99 -13.88
N ARG A 103 5.69 -2.05 -14.65
CA ARG A 103 4.30 -2.48 -14.91
C ARG A 103 3.58 -2.87 -13.64
N GLY A 104 4.24 -3.63 -12.75
CA GLY A 104 3.68 -4.03 -11.46
C GLY A 104 3.40 -2.83 -10.54
N ALA A 105 4.34 -1.89 -10.45
CA ALA A 105 4.17 -0.66 -9.66
C ALA A 105 3.02 0.21 -10.20
N THR A 106 2.93 0.37 -11.53
CA THR A 106 1.83 1.10 -12.17
C THR A 106 0.47 0.45 -11.87
N ALA A 107 0.37 -0.88 -12.01
CA ALA A 107 -0.86 -1.61 -11.69
C ALA A 107 -1.24 -1.47 -10.21
N MET A 108 -0.28 -1.60 -9.30
CA MET A 108 -0.50 -1.43 -7.85
C MET A 108 -0.97 -0.01 -7.49
N LEU A 109 -0.37 1.02 -8.11
CA LEU A 109 -0.76 2.41 -7.90
C LEU A 109 -2.17 2.71 -8.44
N TYR A 110 -2.57 2.15 -9.59
CA TYR A 110 -3.95 2.26 -10.06
C TYR A 110 -4.95 1.58 -9.13
N LEU A 111 -4.60 0.41 -8.60
CA LEU A 111 -5.44 -0.32 -7.65
C LEU A 111 -5.61 0.47 -6.35
N LEU A 112 -4.53 1.06 -5.82
CA LEU A 112 -4.57 1.94 -4.66
C LEU A 112 -5.39 3.20 -4.90
N SER A 113 -5.26 3.83 -6.08
CA SER A 113 -6.05 4.99 -6.48
C SER A 113 -7.55 4.64 -6.56
N ALA A 114 -7.89 3.47 -7.13
CA ALA A 114 -9.27 3.00 -7.18
C ALA A 114 -9.84 2.71 -5.79
N ALA A 115 -9.06 2.10 -4.89
CA ALA A 115 -9.46 1.87 -3.50
C ALA A 115 -9.67 3.20 -2.74
N ALA A 116 -8.78 4.18 -2.95
CA ALA A 116 -8.92 5.51 -2.37
C ALA A 116 -10.17 6.24 -2.89
N LEU A 117 -10.47 6.12 -4.18
CA LEU A 117 -11.70 6.66 -4.78
C LEU A 117 -12.95 6.01 -4.17
N LEU A 118 -12.93 4.70 -3.97
CA LEU A 118 -14.02 3.97 -3.33
C LEU A 118 -14.26 4.46 -1.89
N LEU A 119 -13.21 4.67 -1.10
CA LEU A 119 -13.32 5.22 0.26
C LEU A 119 -13.75 6.70 0.27
N LEU A 120 -13.35 7.47 -0.74
CA LEU A 120 -13.80 8.85 -0.91
C LEU A 120 -15.30 8.93 -1.15
N LEU A 121 -15.83 8.07 -2.03
CA LEU A 121 -17.25 8.03 -2.38
C LEU A 121 -18.11 7.38 -1.27
N PHE A 122 -17.57 6.36 -0.61
CA PHE A 122 -18.28 5.55 0.39
C PHE A 122 -17.53 5.48 1.73
N PRO A 123 -17.37 6.59 2.45
CA PRO A 123 -16.63 6.60 3.72
C PRO A 123 -17.25 5.70 4.79
N TRP A 124 -18.56 5.43 4.70
CA TRP A 124 -19.27 4.53 5.61
C TRP A 124 -18.80 3.07 5.55
N LEU A 125 -18.03 2.69 4.52
CA LEU A 125 -17.40 1.37 4.47
C LEU A 125 -16.36 1.18 5.60
N ALA A 126 -15.61 2.24 5.93
CA ALA A 126 -14.54 2.21 6.91
C ALA A 126 -14.91 2.89 8.25
N ILE A 127 -15.91 3.78 8.23
CA ILE A 127 -16.28 4.61 9.39
C ILE A 127 -17.71 4.25 9.83
N PRO A 128 -17.96 4.12 11.14
CA PRO A 128 -19.29 3.84 11.66
C PRO A 128 -20.27 4.96 11.30
N ARG A 129 -21.55 4.64 11.27
CA ARG A 129 -22.60 5.63 11.07
C ARG A 129 -22.88 6.39 12.39
N PRO A 130 -23.29 7.65 12.31
CA PRO A 130 -23.72 8.38 13.49
C PRO A 130 -24.95 7.72 14.12
N LEU A 131 -24.99 7.70 15.46
CA LEU A 131 -26.11 7.14 16.22
C LEU A 131 -27.19 8.22 16.36
N VAL A 132 -28.22 8.15 15.51
CA VAL A 132 -29.37 9.08 15.52
C VAL A 132 -30.64 8.26 15.57
N TYR A 133 -31.54 8.62 16.48
CA TYR A 133 -32.90 8.07 16.55
C TYR A 133 -33.91 9.20 16.33
N GLY A 134 -34.60 9.17 15.20
CA GLY A 134 -35.41 10.31 14.75
C GLY A 134 -34.52 11.52 14.48
N GLU A 135 -34.82 12.66 15.13
CA GLU A 135 -34.01 13.89 15.04
C GLU A 135 -33.05 14.06 16.23
N VAL A 136 -33.08 13.14 17.20
CA VAL A 136 -32.28 13.23 18.43
C VAL A 136 -30.99 12.47 18.31
N SER A 137 -29.86 13.13 18.59
CA SER A 137 -28.55 12.48 18.68
C SER A 137 -28.44 11.71 19.99
N LEU A 138 -28.28 10.37 19.91
CA LEU A 138 -28.13 9.51 21.10
C LEU A 138 -26.75 9.65 21.76
N ALA A 139 -25.75 10.10 21.00
CA ALA A 139 -24.38 10.27 21.49
C ALA A 139 -23.70 11.44 20.74
N PRO A 140 -23.91 12.69 21.16
CA PRO A 140 -23.45 13.88 20.43
C PRO A 140 -21.93 13.93 20.27
N GLU A 141 -21.16 13.55 21.29
CA GLU A 141 -19.70 13.51 21.24
C GLU A 141 -19.20 12.47 20.25
N PHE A 142 -19.75 11.24 20.30
CA PHE A 142 -19.43 10.19 19.34
C PHE A 142 -19.80 10.63 17.90
N ASN A 143 -20.96 11.20 17.69
CA ASN A 143 -21.40 11.65 16.38
C ASN A 143 -20.55 12.79 15.82
N SER A 144 -20.03 13.67 16.68
CA SER A 144 -19.07 14.71 16.27
C SER A 144 -17.73 14.09 15.85
N ALA A 145 -17.20 13.16 16.63
CA ALA A 145 -15.97 12.44 16.31
C ALA A 145 -16.09 11.64 14.99
N VAL A 146 -17.23 10.97 14.77
CA VAL A 146 -17.51 10.26 13.51
C VAL A 146 -17.51 11.20 12.31
N ARG A 147 -18.12 12.39 12.43
CA ARG A 147 -18.11 13.40 11.35
C ARG A 147 -16.71 13.90 11.03
N VAL A 148 -15.92 14.21 12.06
CA VAL A 148 -14.52 14.63 11.88
C VAL A 148 -13.69 13.52 11.24
N ALA A 149 -13.83 12.27 11.70
CA ALA A 149 -13.15 11.12 11.14
C ALA A 149 -13.54 10.89 9.67
N ALA A 150 -14.83 11.02 9.33
CA ALA A 150 -15.31 10.90 7.95
C ALA A 150 -14.75 11.99 7.03
N PHE A 151 -14.68 13.22 7.52
CA PHE A 151 -14.08 14.33 6.77
C PHE A 151 -12.58 14.08 6.56
N ALA A 152 -11.85 13.76 7.63
CA ALA A 152 -10.41 13.46 7.56
C ALA A 152 -10.11 12.29 6.61
N ALA A 153 -10.92 11.23 6.64
CA ALA A 153 -10.78 10.10 5.74
C ALA A 153 -11.00 10.48 4.27
N ARG A 154 -11.98 11.35 3.97
CA ARG A 154 -12.21 11.86 2.61
C ARG A 154 -11.01 12.67 2.12
N VAL A 155 -10.51 13.60 2.93
CA VAL A 155 -9.34 14.42 2.58
C VAL A 155 -8.12 13.53 2.35
N ALA A 156 -7.84 12.59 3.26
CA ALA A 156 -6.73 11.66 3.14
C ALA A 156 -6.86 10.77 1.88
N SER A 157 -8.06 10.25 1.60
CA SER A 157 -8.34 9.44 0.40
C SER A 157 -8.16 10.23 -0.89
N MET A 158 -8.62 11.50 -0.91
CA MET A 158 -8.43 12.38 -2.06
C MET A 158 -6.95 12.65 -2.32
N LEU A 159 -6.18 12.99 -1.28
CA LEU A 159 -4.74 13.26 -1.41
C LEU A 159 -3.96 12.00 -1.82
N ALA A 160 -4.19 10.88 -1.13
CA ALA A 160 -3.51 9.62 -1.43
C ALA A 160 -3.88 9.09 -2.83
N GLY A 161 -5.16 9.13 -3.19
CA GLY A 161 -5.65 8.66 -4.49
C GLY A 161 -5.09 9.48 -5.65
N SER A 162 -5.10 10.82 -5.54
CA SER A 162 -4.54 11.70 -6.56
C SER A 162 -3.02 11.56 -6.69
N LEU A 163 -2.29 11.39 -5.57
CA LEU A 163 -0.85 11.15 -5.59
C LEU A 163 -0.50 9.82 -6.25
N CYS A 164 -1.22 8.74 -5.92
CA CYS A 164 -1.03 7.44 -6.55
C CYS A 164 -1.33 7.50 -8.05
N LEU A 165 -2.42 8.15 -8.45
CA LEU A 165 -2.79 8.31 -9.85
C LEU A 165 -1.75 9.12 -10.62
N TRP A 166 -1.32 10.26 -10.06
CA TRP A 166 -0.28 11.09 -10.66
C TRP A 166 1.01 10.30 -10.87
N TRP A 167 1.42 9.52 -9.87
CA TRP A 167 2.64 8.72 -9.97
C TRP A 167 2.49 7.56 -10.96
N ALA A 168 1.35 6.90 -11.03
CA ALA A 168 1.07 5.87 -12.03
C ALA A 168 1.20 6.44 -13.45
N LEU A 169 0.57 7.60 -13.71
CA LEU A 169 0.66 8.32 -14.98
C LEU A 169 2.10 8.78 -15.30
N ALA A 170 2.85 9.22 -14.30
CA ALA A 170 4.24 9.61 -14.48
C ALA A 170 5.14 8.43 -14.91
N LEU A 171 4.96 7.26 -14.30
CA LEU A 171 5.68 6.03 -14.67
C LEU A 171 5.32 5.52 -16.06
N ASP A 172 4.12 5.84 -16.56
CA ASP A 172 3.68 5.41 -17.90
C ASP A 172 4.03 6.41 -19.00
N ARG A 173 4.45 7.64 -18.65
CA ARG A 173 4.90 8.64 -19.63
C ARG A 173 6.12 8.15 -20.41
N GLY A 174 6.11 8.38 -21.73
CA GLY A 174 7.11 7.88 -22.66
C GLY A 174 8.56 8.28 -22.36
N GLY A 175 8.80 9.42 -21.66
CA GLY A 175 10.12 9.84 -21.22
C GLY A 175 10.76 8.87 -20.21
N LEU A 176 10.04 8.52 -19.14
CA LEU A 176 10.50 7.58 -18.13
C LEU A 176 10.49 6.13 -18.63
N ARG A 177 9.55 5.78 -19.49
CA ARG A 177 9.46 4.44 -20.09
C ARG A 177 10.74 4.04 -20.81
N LYS A 178 11.41 4.97 -21.49
CA LYS A 178 12.68 4.72 -22.19
C LYS A 178 13.81 4.27 -21.26
N GLU A 179 13.80 4.68 -20.00
CA GLU A 179 14.81 4.28 -19.02
C GLU A 179 14.73 2.81 -18.63
N PHE A 180 13.57 2.16 -18.82
CA PHE A 180 13.31 0.75 -18.49
C PHE A 180 13.53 -0.18 -19.68
N VAL A 181 13.55 0.34 -20.90
CA VAL A 181 13.79 -0.45 -22.13
C VAL A 181 15.28 -0.58 -22.32
N LYS A 182 15.80 -1.83 -22.30
CA LYS A 182 17.20 -2.09 -22.68
C LYS A 182 17.41 -1.67 -24.12
N PRO A 183 18.49 -0.91 -24.46
CA PRO A 183 18.80 -0.62 -25.84
C PRO A 183 18.97 -1.93 -26.63
N PRO A 184 18.46 -2.03 -27.88
CA PRO A 184 18.43 -3.27 -28.66
C PRO A 184 19.81 -3.82 -29.06
N GLY A 185 20.93 -3.19 -28.66
CA GLY A 185 22.29 -3.57 -29.04
C GLY A 185 23.11 -4.36 -28.00
N SER A 186 22.63 -4.56 -26.76
CA SER A 186 23.50 -5.16 -25.72
C SER A 186 23.66 -6.69 -25.78
N ARG A 187 22.99 -7.38 -26.70
CA ARG A 187 23.15 -8.84 -26.91
C ARG A 187 24.11 -9.22 -28.05
N ALA A 188 24.45 -8.28 -28.95
CA ALA A 188 25.29 -8.58 -30.09
C ALA A 188 26.79 -8.70 -29.75
N GLY A 189 27.27 -8.04 -28.70
CA GLY A 189 28.68 -8.04 -28.34
C GLY A 189 29.23 -9.29 -27.65
N ARG A 190 28.38 -10.29 -27.30
CA ARG A 190 28.85 -11.47 -26.56
C ARG A 190 29.03 -12.72 -27.42
N VAL A 191 28.72 -12.66 -28.70
CA VAL A 191 28.82 -13.82 -29.61
C VAL A 191 30.13 -13.77 -30.41
N GLU A 192 30.70 -12.58 -30.64
CA GLU A 192 31.93 -12.45 -31.45
C GLU A 192 33.22 -12.76 -30.69
N GLU A 193 33.23 -12.70 -29.35
CA GLU A 193 34.47 -13.02 -28.59
C GLU A 193 34.74 -14.55 -28.39
N ARG A 194 33.83 -15.42 -28.82
CA ARG A 194 33.99 -16.88 -28.70
C ARG A 194 34.41 -17.60 -30.01
N GLY A 195 34.64 -16.88 -31.07
CA GLY A 195 34.96 -17.44 -32.39
C GLY A 195 36.42 -17.31 -32.83
N GLY A 196 37.31 -16.85 -31.97
CA GLY A 196 38.72 -16.64 -32.30
C GLY A 196 39.64 -17.55 -31.49
N ILE A 197 39.73 -18.83 -31.86
CA ILE A 197 40.90 -19.73 -31.63
C ILE A 197 41.02 -20.59 -32.85
#